data_aa34a76d72fb41be8321d9964a074346
#
_entry.id   aa34a76d72fb41be8321d9964a074346
#
_cell.length_a   1.000
_cell.length_b   1.000
_cell.length_c   1.000
_cell.angle_alpha   90.00
_cell.angle_beta   90.00
_cell.angle_gamma   90.00
#
_symmetry.space_group_name_H-M   'P 1'
#
loop_
_entity.id
_entity.type
_entity.pdbx_description
1 polymer ?
#
loop_
_entity_poly.entity_id
_entity_poly.type
_entity_poly.pdbx_seq_one_letter_code
_entity_poly.pdbx_strand_id
1 'polypeptide(L)'
;MNDTATYSTKGKPFERDMSYLPDRILAGETSADPLDEQYPSGSKDSPRDVPVWAAEPGRYRLVAARACPWAHRSIIVRSLLGLEGTISWGAPGPTHDARSWTFDLDPGGVDPVLGIERLQQAYFAREPDYPRGITVPAVVDVASGEVVTNDFPQITHDLFFAWRDHQRPDAPDLWPSDLREEMESVMKRVFTEVNNGVYRCGFAGSHEAYDDAYERLWTAIDWLEERLADRRYLMGDRLTEADVRLFTTLVRFDAVYHGHFKCNRNKLTEMPHLWGYARDLFQTPGFADEVDFEQIKRHYYVVHTDINPTQSVPAGPDESAFEVQQWGTDTRRGHA
;
A
#
# COMPACT_ATOMS: atom_id res chain seq x y z
N MET A 1 -19.05 -17.39 -16.04
CA MET A 1 -19.36 -15.95 -16.05
C MET A 1 -18.26 -15.30 -15.25
N ASN A 2 -17.48 -14.44 -15.87
CA ASN A 2 -16.46 -13.67 -15.14
C ASN A 2 -17.18 -12.59 -14.34
N ASP A 3 -17.39 -12.87 -13.08
CA ASP A 3 -17.93 -11.90 -12.14
C ASP A 3 -16.75 -11.01 -11.71
N THR A 4 -16.44 -10.02 -12.55
CA THR A 4 -15.44 -9.00 -12.24
C THR A 4 -16.04 -8.06 -11.20
N ALA A 5 -15.28 -7.77 -10.16
CA ALA A 5 -15.72 -6.84 -9.12
C ALA A 5 -16.07 -5.48 -9.75
N THR A 6 -17.25 -4.96 -9.45
CA THR A 6 -17.67 -3.63 -9.90
C THR A 6 -17.20 -2.60 -8.89
N TYR A 7 -16.27 -1.74 -9.28
CA TYR A 7 -15.70 -0.69 -8.42
C TYR A 7 -16.47 0.63 -8.50
N SER A 8 -17.13 0.90 -9.62
CA SER A 8 -17.90 2.13 -9.85
C SER A 8 -19.39 1.88 -9.71
N THR A 9 -20.07 2.70 -8.89
CA THR A 9 -21.54 2.65 -8.76
C THR A 9 -22.14 3.90 -9.36
N LYS A 10 -22.95 3.77 -10.41
CA LYS A 10 -23.59 4.90 -11.11
C LYS A 10 -24.28 5.85 -10.14
N GLY A 11 -23.95 7.13 -10.22
CA GLY A 11 -24.54 8.20 -9.42
C GLY A 11 -24.00 8.30 -7.98
N LYS A 12 -23.00 7.53 -7.60
CA LYS A 12 -22.43 7.56 -6.24
C LYS A 12 -20.92 7.86 -6.26
N PRO A 13 -20.40 8.53 -5.24
CA PRO A 13 -18.96 8.60 -5.01
C PRO A 13 -18.40 7.21 -4.67
N PHE A 14 -17.11 7.00 -4.93
CA PHE A 14 -16.43 5.81 -4.46
C PHE A 14 -16.20 5.89 -2.94
N GLU A 15 -16.56 4.82 -2.25
CA GLU A 15 -16.27 4.60 -0.84
C GLU A 15 -15.52 3.28 -0.68
N ARG A 16 -14.39 3.33 0.04
CA ARG A 16 -13.61 2.13 0.35
C ARG A 16 -14.26 1.39 1.51
N ASP A 17 -14.45 0.09 1.36
CA ASP A 17 -14.74 -0.78 2.52
C ASP A 17 -13.51 -0.81 3.43
N MET A 18 -13.69 -0.34 4.66
CA MET A 18 -12.64 -0.26 5.67
C MET A 18 -12.81 -1.32 6.77
N SER A 19 -13.64 -2.32 6.54
CA SER A 19 -13.90 -3.38 7.51
C SER A 19 -12.91 -4.53 7.29
N TYR A 20 -11.88 -4.57 8.12
CA TYR A 20 -10.81 -5.56 8.07
C TYR A 20 -10.91 -6.56 9.22
N LEU A 21 -10.14 -7.65 9.13
CA LEU A 21 -9.85 -8.53 10.25
C LEU A 21 -8.86 -7.80 11.17
N PRO A 22 -9.28 -7.40 12.39
CA PRO A 22 -8.56 -6.42 13.20
C PRO A 22 -7.51 -7.03 14.12
N ASP A 23 -7.26 -8.35 14.07
CA ASP A 23 -6.31 -9.00 14.97
C ASP A 23 -4.93 -8.37 14.85
N ARG A 24 -4.23 -8.32 15.97
CA ARG A 24 -2.91 -7.73 16.10
C ARG A 24 -1.83 -8.81 16.29
N ILE A 25 -0.63 -8.52 15.80
CA ILE A 25 0.56 -9.32 16.11
C ILE A 25 1.46 -8.44 16.98
N LEU A 26 1.62 -8.78 18.26
CA LEU A 26 2.31 -7.95 19.25
C LEU A 26 3.41 -8.72 19.98
N ALA A 27 4.43 -8.00 20.46
CA ALA A 27 5.47 -8.53 21.34
C ALA A 27 5.00 -8.48 22.80
N GLY A 28 4.27 -9.53 23.25
CA GLY A 28 3.75 -9.63 24.61
C GLY A 28 2.30 -9.11 24.79
N GLU A 29 1.75 -9.34 26.00
CA GLU A 29 0.31 -9.17 26.27
C GLU A 29 -0.17 -7.71 26.41
N THR A 30 0.71 -6.72 26.42
CA THR A 30 0.36 -5.37 26.92
C THR A 30 0.97 -4.21 26.14
N SER A 31 1.06 -4.24 24.86
CA SER A 31 1.32 -2.96 24.18
C SER A 31 0.07 -2.45 23.49
N ALA A 32 -0.91 -1.99 24.27
CA ALA A 32 -1.84 -1.00 23.78
C ALA A 32 -1.00 0.25 23.44
N ASP A 33 -0.50 0.34 22.21
CA ASP A 33 0.18 1.54 21.73
C ASP A 33 -0.87 2.67 21.71
N PRO A 34 -0.60 3.85 22.27
CA PRO A 34 -1.51 5.00 22.27
C PRO A 34 -1.96 5.45 20.87
N LEU A 35 -1.38 4.93 19.79
CA LEU A 35 -1.83 5.17 18.42
C LEU A 35 -3.19 4.52 18.09
N ASP A 36 -3.64 3.53 18.83
CA ASP A 36 -4.91 2.84 18.60
C ASP A 36 -6.15 3.74 18.70
N GLU A 37 -6.06 4.88 19.37
CA GLU A 37 -7.19 5.82 19.54
C GLU A 37 -7.29 6.86 18.42
N GLN A 38 -6.22 7.15 17.67
CA GLN A 38 -6.15 8.26 16.70
C GLN A 38 -6.07 7.82 15.26
N TYR A 39 -5.67 6.58 15.00
CA TYR A 39 -5.61 6.04 13.64
C TYR A 39 -7.01 5.62 13.20
N PRO A 40 -7.46 6.01 12.00
CA PRO A 40 -8.50 5.26 11.36
C PRO A 40 -7.90 3.91 10.92
N SER A 41 -7.67 2.98 11.86
CA SER A 41 -7.83 1.59 11.56
C SER A 41 -9.20 1.52 10.90
N GLY A 42 -9.30 0.90 9.75
CA GLY A 42 -10.53 0.98 8.98
C GLY A 42 -11.78 0.44 9.64
N SER A 43 -11.73 0.03 10.87
CA SER A 43 -12.83 -0.37 11.70
C SER A 43 -13.21 0.78 12.62
N LYS A 44 -14.40 1.37 12.42
CA LYS A 44 -15.01 2.29 13.37
C LYS A 44 -15.24 1.68 14.75
N ASP A 45 -15.04 0.38 14.85
CA ASP A 45 -15.21 -0.48 15.99
C ASP A 45 -13.92 -1.30 16.24
N SER A 46 -12.74 -0.66 16.21
CA SER A 46 -11.54 -1.34 16.72
C SER A 46 -11.76 -1.54 18.22
N PRO A 47 -12.26 -2.74 18.66
CA PRO A 47 -12.52 -2.94 20.06
C PRO A 47 -11.17 -3.01 20.78
N ARG A 48 -11.11 -2.50 21.99
CA ARG A 48 -9.95 -2.69 22.89
C ARG A 48 -9.65 -4.19 23.19
N ASP A 49 -10.53 -5.07 22.73
CA ASP A 49 -10.50 -6.54 22.92
C ASP A 49 -10.32 -7.30 21.60
N VAL A 50 -9.45 -6.83 20.68
CA VAL A 50 -9.10 -7.60 19.49
C VAL A 50 -8.18 -8.77 19.88
N PRO A 51 -8.29 -9.93 19.21
CA PRO A 51 -7.37 -11.03 19.41
C PRO A 51 -5.92 -10.61 19.13
N VAL A 52 -5.02 -11.02 20.00
CA VAL A 52 -3.59 -10.74 19.90
C VAL A 52 -2.84 -12.04 19.66
N TRP A 53 -1.97 -12.01 18.65
CA TRP A 53 -1.07 -13.10 18.27
C TRP A 53 0.35 -12.74 18.66
N ALA A 54 1.13 -13.71 19.13
CA ALA A 54 2.52 -13.46 19.51
C ALA A 54 3.41 -13.20 18.29
N ALA A 55 4.30 -12.22 18.38
CA ALA A 55 5.31 -11.95 17.35
C ALA A 55 6.42 -13.02 17.43
N GLU A 56 6.29 -14.08 16.65
CA GLU A 56 7.20 -15.24 16.62
C GLU A 56 7.88 -15.34 15.25
N PRO A 57 9.23 -15.30 15.18
CA PRO A 57 9.97 -15.45 13.92
C PRO A 57 9.63 -16.75 13.18
N GLY A 58 9.43 -16.64 11.87
CA GLY A 58 9.12 -17.78 11.00
C GLY A 58 7.67 -18.27 11.06
N ARG A 59 6.85 -17.73 11.95
CA ARG A 59 5.45 -18.14 12.13
C ARG A 59 4.53 -17.59 11.05
N TYR A 60 4.82 -16.41 10.53
CA TYR A 60 3.89 -15.69 9.66
C TYR A 60 4.38 -15.57 8.23
N ARG A 61 3.40 -15.59 7.32
CA ARG A 61 3.58 -15.26 5.92
C ARG A 61 2.82 -14.00 5.59
N LEU A 62 3.54 -12.96 5.17
CA LEU A 62 2.94 -11.77 4.58
C LEU A 62 2.55 -12.08 3.13
N VAL A 63 1.27 -12.11 2.81
CA VAL A 63 0.78 -12.22 1.43
C VAL A 63 0.49 -10.82 0.90
N ALA A 64 1.29 -10.39 -0.06
CA ALA A 64 1.27 -9.02 -0.53
C ALA A 64 1.61 -8.94 -2.03
N ALA A 65 0.66 -8.49 -2.85
CA ALA A 65 0.84 -8.34 -4.30
C ALA A 65 1.63 -7.06 -4.62
N ARG A 66 2.64 -7.17 -5.49
CA ARG A 66 3.41 -6.01 -6.00
C ARG A 66 2.52 -4.97 -6.66
N ALA A 67 1.46 -5.39 -7.31
CA ALA A 67 0.52 -4.51 -7.98
C ALA A 67 -0.27 -3.60 -7.02
N CYS A 68 -0.61 -4.09 -5.82
CA CYS A 68 -1.47 -3.39 -4.87
C CYS A 68 -0.68 -2.33 -4.06
N PRO A 69 -1.05 -1.04 -4.08
CA PRO A 69 -0.32 -0.01 -3.34
C PRO A 69 -0.45 -0.17 -1.82
N TRP A 70 -1.55 -0.74 -1.35
CA TRP A 70 -1.78 -1.00 0.08
C TRP A 70 -0.87 -2.11 0.60
N ALA A 71 -0.72 -3.18 -0.20
CA ALA A 71 0.18 -4.28 0.09
C ALA A 71 1.67 -3.89 -0.05
N HIS A 72 2.00 -3.04 -1.02
CA HIS A 72 3.36 -2.59 -1.26
C HIS A 72 3.97 -1.86 -0.06
N ARG A 73 3.17 -1.13 0.73
CA ARG A 73 3.64 -0.52 1.99
C ARG A 73 4.26 -1.54 2.93
N SER A 74 3.57 -2.67 3.13
CA SER A 74 4.03 -3.73 4.03
C SER A 74 5.30 -4.40 3.53
N ILE A 75 5.46 -4.52 2.21
CA ILE A 75 6.68 -5.06 1.59
C ILE A 75 7.86 -4.10 1.84
N ILE A 76 7.68 -2.81 1.58
CA ILE A 76 8.69 -1.77 1.81
C ILE A 76 9.09 -1.73 3.29
N VAL A 77 8.12 -1.66 4.21
CA VAL A 77 8.41 -1.62 5.66
C VAL A 77 9.18 -2.86 6.09
N ARG A 78 8.75 -4.06 5.65
CA ARG A 78 9.46 -5.32 5.93
C ARG A 78 10.94 -5.26 5.46
N SER A 79 11.19 -4.72 4.28
CA SER A 79 12.54 -4.57 3.71
C SER A 79 13.35 -3.52 4.45
N LEU A 80 12.81 -2.33 4.70
CA LEU A 80 13.50 -1.26 5.44
C LEU A 80 13.93 -1.70 6.84
N LEU A 81 13.12 -2.53 7.48
CA LEU A 81 13.40 -3.05 8.82
C LEU A 81 14.30 -4.30 8.83
N GLY A 82 14.58 -4.92 7.66
CA GLY A 82 15.40 -6.14 7.57
C GLY A 82 14.70 -7.38 8.12
N LEU A 83 13.36 -7.48 7.95
CA LEU A 83 12.55 -8.57 8.51
C LEU A 83 12.39 -9.76 7.55
N GLU A 84 13.20 -9.87 6.48
CA GLU A 84 13.08 -10.91 5.46
C GLU A 84 13.29 -12.32 6.04
N GLY A 85 14.21 -12.46 6.98
CA GLY A 85 14.45 -13.72 7.70
C GLY A 85 13.41 -14.03 8.79
N THR A 86 12.58 -13.06 9.16
CA THR A 86 11.64 -13.16 10.28
C THR A 86 10.21 -13.43 9.81
N ILE A 87 9.78 -12.73 8.76
CA ILE A 87 8.45 -12.87 8.17
C ILE A 87 8.62 -13.18 6.69
N SER A 88 8.23 -14.37 6.28
CA SER A 88 8.28 -14.76 4.86
C SER A 88 7.24 -13.99 4.04
N TRP A 89 7.51 -13.81 2.73
CA TRP A 89 6.62 -13.10 1.84
C TRP A 89 6.15 -13.99 0.69
N GLY A 90 4.82 -14.00 0.46
CA GLY A 90 4.14 -14.60 -0.68
C GLY A 90 3.65 -13.50 -1.62
N ALA A 91 4.02 -13.59 -2.90
CA ALA A 91 3.67 -12.63 -3.92
C ALA A 91 2.62 -13.20 -4.87
N PRO A 92 1.32 -12.97 -4.64
CA PRO A 92 0.31 -13.39 -5.59
C PRO A 92 0.46 -12.64 -6.92
N GLY A 93 -0.03 -13.27 -8.00
CA GLY A 93 0.00 -12.69 -9.33
C GLY A 93 -0.76 -11.38 -9.45
N PRO A 94 -0.51 -10.61 -10.52
CA PRO A 94 -1.05 -9.25 -10.63
C PRO A 94 -2.56 -9.20 -10.88
N THR A 95 -3.15 -10.29 -11.34
CA THR A 95 -4.58 -10.35 -11.65
C THR A 95 -5.33 -11.22 -10.65
N HIS A 96 -6.57 -10.88 -10.42
CA HIS A 96 -7.49 -11.66 -9.61
C HIS A 96 -8.87 -11.68 -10.25
N ASP A 97 -9.66 -12.70 -9.95
CA ASP A 97 -11.08 -12.78 -10.28
C ASP A 97 -11.95 -12.46 -9.05
N ALA A 98 -13.26 -12.60 -9.18
CA ALA A 98 -14.20 -12.37 -8.08
C ALA A 98 -13.98 -13.27 -6.86
N ARG A 99 -13.27 -14.39 -7.03
CA ARG A 99 -12.99 -15.32 -5.94
C ARG A 99 -11.78 -14.91 -5.11
N SER A 100 -10.68 -14.49 -5.72
CA SER A 100 -9.47 -14.10 -4.99
C SER A 100 -8.22 -13.94 -5.85
N TRP A 101 -7.15 -13.51 -5.18
CA TRP A 101 -5.77 -13.53 -5.63
C TRP A 101 -5.25 -14.95 -5.78
N THR A 102 -4.48 -15.21 -6.85
CA THR A 102 -3.88 -16.51 -7.18
C THR A 102 -2.37 -16.45 -7.01
N PHE A 103 -1.74 -17.62 -6.87
CA PHE A 103 -0.28 -17.77 -6.86
C PHE A 103 0.24 -18.31 -8.20
N ASP A 104 -0.36 -17.85 -9.29
CA ASP A 104 -0.07 -18.30 -10.65
C ASP A 104 1.35 -18.00 -11.16
N LEU A 105 2.09 -17.15 -10.45
CA LEU A 105 3.52 -16.92 -10.71
C LEU A 105 4.44 -17.91 -9.98
N ASP A 106 3.92 -18.62 -8.99
CA ASP A 106 4.68 -19.64 -8.26
C ASP A 106 4.68 -21.00 -9.00
N PRO A 107 5.71 -21.85 -8.80
CA PRO A 107 5.76 -23.17 -9.39
C PRO A 107 4.52 -24.01 -9.08
N GLY A 108 3.84 -24.47 -10.11
CA GLY A 108 2.60 -25.24 -9.98
C GLY A 108 1.37 -24.41 -9.60
N GLY A 109 1.48 -23.08 -9.56
CA GLY A 109 0.36 -22.20 -9.19
C GLY A 109 -0.01 -22.25 -7.69
N VAL A 110 0.93 -22.60 -6.83
CA VAL A 110 0.71 -22.83 -5.40
C VAL A 110 1.74 -22.07 -4.59
N ASP A 111 1.30 -21.31 -3.55
CA ASP A 111 2.25 -20.68 -2.63
C ASP A 111 3.13 -21.77 -1.96
N PRO A 112 4.46 -21.67 -2.05
CA PRO A 112 5.36 -22.75 -1.61
C PRO A 112 5.42 -22.95 -0.11
N VAL A 113 4.90 -22.01 0.69
CA VAL A 113 4.90 -22.10 2.17
C VAL A 113 3.53 -22.51 2.69
N LEU A 114 2.46 -21.88 2.15
CA LEU A 114 1.10 -22.14 2.61
C LEU A 114 0.45 -23.35 1.92
N GLY A 115 0.96 -23.78 0.76
CA GLY A 115 0.39 -24.90 -0.01
C GLY A 115 -0.99 -24.59 -0.60
N ILE A 116 -1.33 -23.32 -0.80
CA ILE A 116 -2.63 -22.88 -1.32
C ILE A 116 -2.50 -22.30 -2.73
N GLU A 117 -3.52 -22.48 -3.57
CA GLU A 117 -3.61 -21.92 -4.92
C GLU A 117 -4.20 -20.51 -4.90
N ARG A 118 -4.99 -20.19 -3.88
CA ARG A 118 -5.71 -18.94 -3.75
C ARG A 118 -5.71 -18.43 -2.32
N LEU A 119 -5.53 -17.13 -2.14
CA LEU A 119 -5.57 -16.50 -0.82
C LEU A 119 -6.92 -16.70 -0.11
N GLN A 120 -8.02 -16.86 -0.87
CA GLN A 120 -9.34 -17.18 -0.33
C GLN A 120 -9.32 -18.40 0.62
N GLN A 121 -8.46 -19.38 0.35
CA GLN A 121 -8.36 -20.59 1.19
C GLN A 121 -7.93 -20.25 2.62
N ALA A 122 -7.03 -19.29 2.81
CA ALA A 122 -6.61 -18.83 4.13
C ALA A 122 -7.71 -18.04 4.87
N TYR A 123 -8.51 -17.26 4.15
CA TYR A 123 -9.66 -16.57 4.75
C TYR A 123 -10.75 -17.55 5.16
N PHE A 124 -11.04 -18.54 4.33
CA PHE A 124 -12.05 -19.57 4.63
C PHE A 124 -11.58 -20.59 5.66
N ALA A 125 -10.29 -20.77 5.86
CA ALA A 125 -9.76 -21.54 6.97
C ALA A 125 -10.12 -20.88 8.31
N ARG A 126 -10.06 -19.54 8.38
CA ARG A 126 -10.46 -18.78 9.56
C ARG A 126 -11.98 -18.67 9.71
N GLU A 127 -12.67 -18.32 8.63
CA GLU A 127 -14.13 -18.09 8.61
C GLU A 127 -14.70 -18.68 7.32
N PRO A 128 -15.31 -19.89 7.38
CA PRO A 128 -15.74 -20.62 6.17
C PRO A 128 -16.69 -19.85 5.25
N ASP A 129 -17.49 -18.94 5.80
CA ASP A 129 -18.44 -18.11 5.07
C ASP A 129 -18.03 -16.63 5.09
N TYR A 130 -16.70 -16.32 5.05
CA TYR A 130 -16.20 -14.96 5.10
C TYR A 130 -16.93 -14.06 4.09
N PRO A 131 -17.68 -13.03 4.56
CA PRO A 131 -18.69 -12.36 3.74
C PRO A 131 -18.14 -11.21 2.90
N ARG A 132 -16.83 -10.93 2.97
CA ARG A 132 -16.21 -9.75 2.35
C ARG A 132 -15.22 -10.11 1.26
N GLY A 133 -14.71 -9.09 0.58
CA GLY A 133 -13.66 -9.24 -0.41
C GLY A 133 -12.34 -9.79 0.18
N ILE A 134 -11.70 -10.67 -0.54
CA ILE A 134 -10.38 -11.22 -0.19
C ILE A 134 -9.34 -10.21 -0.61
N THR A 135 -8.69 -9.56 0.35
CA THR A 135 -7.79 -8.42 0.09
C THR A 135 -6.33 -8.74 0.44
N VAL A 136 -5.42 -7.98 -0.17
CA VAL A 136 -4.01 -7.92 0.19
C VAL A 136 -3.67 -6.48 0.63
N PRO A 137 -2.71 -6.29 1.58
CA PRO A 137 -1.93 -7.33 2.24
C PRO A 137 -2.79 -8.19 3.17
N ALA A 138 -2.32 -9.41 3.42
CA ALA A 138 -2.86 -10.27 4.46
C ALA A 138 -1.69 -10.95 5.18
N VAL A 139 -1.79 -11.11 6.49
CA VAL A 139 -0.84 -11.91 7.25
C VAL A 139 -1.49 -13.24 7.59
N VAL A 140 -0.83 -14.34 7.24
CA VAL A 140 -1.32 -15.72 7.45
C VAL A 140 -0.42 -16.41 8.45
N ASP A 141 -1.01 -17.06 9.45
CA ASP A 141 -0.30 -17.98 10.34
C ASP A 141 0.01 -19.28 9.59
N VAL A 142 1.29 -19.59 9.45
CA VAL A 142 1.75 -20.72 8.62
C VAL A 142 1.28 -22.07 9.19
N ALA A 143 1.19 -22.16 10.51
CA ALA A 143 0.87 -23.42 11.17
C ALA A 143 -0.62 -23.80 11.05
N SER A 144 -1.53 -22.83 11.19
CA SER A 144 -2.98 -23.04 11.04
C SER A 144 -3.47 -22.88 9.61
N GLY A 145 -2.75 -22.13 8.78
CA GLY A 145 -3.18 -21.73 7.45
C GLY A 145 -4.25 -20.63 7.45
N GLU A 146 -4.55 -20.05 8.62
CA GLU A 146 -5.58 -19.03 8.79
C GLU A 146 -5.04 -17.63 8.56
N VAL A 147 -5.83 -16.77 7.92
CA VAL A 147 -5.51 -15.34 7.89
C VAL A 147 -5.65 -14.73 9.30
N VAL A 148 -4.62 -14.04 9.75
CA VAL A 148 -4.60 -13.33 11.03
C VAL A 148 -5.26 -11.97 10.87
N THR A 149 -4.73 -11.15 9.94
CA THR A 149 -5.19 -9.80 9.70
C THR A 149 -4.99 -9.39 8.24
N ASN A 150 -5.85 -8.49 7.76
CA ASN A 150 -5.70 -7.77 6.50
C ASN A 150 -5.84 -6.26 6.69
N ASP A 151 -5.71 -5.78 7.92
CA ASP A 151 -5.73 -4.37 8.27
C ASP A 151 -4.41 -3.71 7.84
N PHE A 152 -4.36 -3.23 6.60
CA PHE A 152 -3.12 -2.73 5.98
C PHE A 152 -2.49 -1.54 6.70
N PRO A 153 -3.23 -0.59 7.31
CA PRO A 153 -2.62 0.46 8.11
C PRO A 153 -1.95 -0.09 9.37
N GLN A 154 -2.58 -1.10 9.98
CA GLN A 154 -2.12 -1.70 11.22
C GLN A 154 -0.95 -2.65 10.99
N ILE A 155 -0.93 -3.39 9.88
CA ILE A 155 0.17 -4.31 9.55
C ILE A 155 1.52 -3.58 9.53
N THR A 156 1.63 -2.41 8.89
CA THR A 156 2.90 -1.67 8.84
C THR A 156 3.33 -1.17 10.21
N HIS A 157 2.38 -0.76 11.04
CA HIS A 157 2.61 -0.36 12.41
C HIS A 157 3.11 -1.53 13.26
N ASP A 158 2.43 -2.68 13.21
CA ASP A 158 2.83 -3.88 13.95
C ASP A 158 4.20 -4.40 13.51
N LEU A 159 4.53 -4.34 12.19
CA LEU A 159 5.86 -4.66 11.68
C LEU A 159 6.95 -3.79 12.32
N PHE A 160 6.69 -2.52 12.58
CA PHE A 160 7.66 -1.66 13.22
C PHE A 160 7.78 -1.90 14.73
N PHE A 161 6.66 -1.97 15.45
CA PHE A 161 6.69 -1.99 16.92
C PHE A 161 6.85 -3.39 17.51
N ALA A 162 6.17 -4.40 16.95
CA ALA A 162 6.18 -5.74 17.52
C ALA A 162 7.44 -6.55 17.20
N TRP A 163 8.18 -6.15 16.16
CA TRP A 163 9.35 -6.89 15.69
C TRP A 163 10.67 -6.17 15.93
N ARG A 164 10.73 -5.21 16.85
CA ARG A 164 11.93 -4.39 17.13
C ARG A 164 13.18 -5.22 17.40
N ASP A 165 13.07 -6.28 18.16
CA ASP A 165 14.20 -7.15 18.54
C ASP A 165 14.76 -7.96 17.35
N HIS A 166 14.03 -7.96 16.21
CA HIS A 166 14.39 -8.68 15.00
C HIS A 166 14.78 -7.75 13.84
N GLN A 167 14.69 -6.44 14.04
CA GLN A 167 15.08 -5.47 13.04
C GLN A 167 16.59 -5.41 12.86
N ARG A 168 17.05 -5.07 11.64
CA ARG A 168 18.47 -4.82 11.41
C ARG A 168 18.97 -3.64 12.25
N PRO A 169 20.26 -3.62 12.67
CA PRO A 169 20.77 -2.59 13.56
C PRO A 169 20.69 -1.15 13.02
N ASP A 170 20.72 -1.00 11.70
CA ASP A 170 20.65 0.26 10.96
C ASP A 170 19.27 0.54 10.36
N ALA A 171 18.24 -0.12 10.86
CA ALA A 171 16.87 0.12 10.44
C ALA A 171 16.45 1.58 10.72
N PRO A 172 15.77 2.25 9.77
CA PRO A 172 15.30 3.60 9.99
C PRO A 172 14.21 3.63 11.09
N ASP A 173 14.21 4.70 11.90
CA ASP A 173 13.10 4.96 12.79
C ASP A 173 11.92 5.54 12.00
N LEU A 174 11.00 4.64 11.60
CA LEU A 174 9.83 5.01 10.81
C LEU A 174 8.75 5.75 11.62
N TRP A 175 8.84 5.72 12.96
CA TRP A 175 7.86 6.28 13.88
C TRP A 175 8.50 7.14 14.98
N PRO A 176 9.28 8.18 14.63
CA PRO A 176 9.96 9.02 15.61
C PRO A 176 8.95 9.73 16.52
N SER A 177 9.13 9.55 17.81
CA SER A 177 8.17 10.03 18.84
C SER A 177 7.99 11.55 18.86
N ASP A 178 9.04 12.29 18.53
CA ASP A 178 9.04 13.75 18.48
C ASP A 178 8.33 14.34 17.24
N LEU A 179 8.08 13.52 16.21
CA LEU A 179 7.34 13.91 15.00
C LEU A 179 5.95 13.30 14.90
N ARG A 180 5.53 12.52 15.89
CA ARG A 180 4.32 11.70 15.83
C ARG A 180 3.08 12.49 15.44
N GLU A 181 2.79 13.58 16.13
CA GLU A 181 1.58 14.39 15.90
C GLU A 181 1.55 14.99 14.48
N GLU A 182 2.67 15.57 14.02
CA GLU A 182 2.77 16.09 12.65
C GLU A 182 2.62 14.96 11.63
N MET A 183 3.30 13.84 11.86
CA MET A 183 3.30 12.68 10.98
C MET A 183 1.90 12.09 10.82
N GLU A 184 1.16 11.93 11.91
CA GLU A 184 -0.23 11.44 11.88
C GLU A 184 -1.15 12.37 11.09
N SER A 185 -1.01 13.69 11.30
CA SER A 185 -1.77 14.69 10.54
C SER A 185 -1.48 14.62 9.05
N VAL A 186 -0.20 14.52 8.66
CA VAL A 186 0.23 14.40 7.27
C VAL A 186 -0.26 13.09 6.66
N MET A 187 -0.09 11.96 7.36
CA MET A 187 -0.55 10.66 6.88
C MET A 187 -2.06 10.60 6.70
N LYS A 188 -2.83 11.20 7.60
CA LYS A 188 -4.30 11.30 7.47
C LYS A 188 -4.70 12.08 6.23
N ARG A 189 -4.05 13.21 5.96
CA ARG A 189 -4.29 14.00 4.76
C ARG A 189 -3.91 13.23 3.50
N VAL A 190 -2.70 12.65 3.46
CA VAL A 190 -2.21 11.83 2.36
C VAL A 190 -3.15 10.64 2.10
N PHE A 191 -3.59 9.95 3.14
CA PHE A 191 -4.53 8.83 3.00
C PHE A 191 -5.86 9.27 2.39
N THR A 192 -6.45 10.33 2.96
CA THR A 192 -7.79 10.76 2.59
C THR A 192 -7.83 11.41 1.21
N GLU A 193 -6.88 12.32 0.93
CA GLU A 193 -6.95 13.19 -0.23
C GLU A 193 -6.12 12.69 -1.42
N VAL A 194 -5.06 11.91 -1.18
CA VAL A 194 -4.16 11.40 -2.23
C VAL A 194 -4.35 9.91 -2.46
N ASN A 195 -4.04 9.05 -1.47
CA ASN A 195 -4.09 7.61 -1.68
C ASN A 195 -5.50 7.10 -2.03
N ASN A 196 -6.54 7.56 -1.32
CA ASN A 196 -7.94 7.31 -1.69
C ASN A 196 -8.45 8.30 -2.75
N GLY A 197 -7.87 9.48 -2.84
CA GLY A 197 -8.24 10.51 -3.81
C GLY A 197 -8.18 10.02 -5.24
N VAL A 198 -7.09 9.35 -5.62
CA VAL A 198 -6.94 8.77 -6.98
C VAL A 198 -8.04 7.74 -7.29
N TYR A 199 -8.45 6.93 -6.30
CA TYR A 199 -9.56 5.96 -6.46
C TYR A 199 -10.91 6.65 -6.56
N ARG A 200 -11.12 7.73 -5.81
CA ARG A 200 -12.34 8.53 -5.91
C ARG A 200 -12.50 9.16 -7.29
N CYS A 201 -11.41 9.63 -7.89
CA CYS A 201 -11.42 10.07 -9.29
C CYS A 201 -11.73 8.91 -10.24
N GLY A 202 -10.98 7.80 -10.12
CA GLY A 202 -11.05 6.66 -11.03
C GLY A 202 -12.40 5.95 -11.06
N PHE A 203 -13.02 5.81 -9.90
CA PHE A 203 -14.28 5.10 -9.70
C PHE A 203 -15.46 6.01 -9.41
N ALA A 204 -15.37 7.30 -9.73
CA ALA A 204 -16.47 8.24 -9.60
C ALA A 204 -17.69 7.77 -10.44
N GLY A 205 -18.83 7.62 -9.81
CA GLY A 205 -20.07 7.18 -10.47
C GLY A 205 -20.87 8.30 -11.14
N SER A 206 -20.42 9.57 -11.01
CA SER A 206 -20.99 10.73 -11.65
C SER A 206 -19.93 11.80 -11.93
N HIS A 207 -20.26 12.74 -12.82
CA HIS A 207 -19.38 13.87 -13.12
C HIS A 207 -19.12 14.76 -11.91
N GLU A 208 -20.15 15.05 -11.14
CA GLU A 208 -20.05 15.83 -9.89
C GLU A 208 -19.14 15.17 -8.85
N ALA A 209 -19.25 13.84 -8.67
CA ALA A 209 -18.39 13.09 -7.77
C ALA A 209 -16.92 13.08 -8.25
N TYR A 210 -16.72 13.07 -9.56
CA TYR A 210 -15.39 13.18 -10.16
C TYR A 210 -14.79 14.57 -9.93
N ASP A 211 -15.53 15.64 -10.19
CA ASP A 211 -15.05 17.01 -10.04
C ASP A 211 -14.65 17.30 -8.59
N ASP A 212 -15.48 16.93 -7.60
CA ASP A 212 -15.14 17.07 -6.17
C ASP A 212 -13.86 16.29 -5.81
N ALA A 213 -13.76 15.03 -6.26
CA ALA A 213 -12.60 14.20 -5.99
C ALA A 213 -11.33 14.77 -6.64
N TYR A 214 -11.44 15.26 -7.87
CA TYR A 214 -10.34 15.83 -8.64
C TYR A 214 -9.81 17.11 -8.00
N GLU A 215 -10.70 18.04 -7.62
CA GLU A 215 -10.32 19.28 -6.96
C GLU A 215 -9.57 19.03 -5.64
N ARG A 216 -10.11 18.14 -4.81
CA ARG A 216 -9.47 17.75 -3.52
C ARG A 216 -8.11 17.10 -3.72
N LEU A 217 -8.02 16.16 -4.67
CA LEU A 217 -6.76 15.49 -4.99
C LEU A 217 -5.70 16.51 -5.36
N TRP A 218 -6.02 17.44 -6.29
CA TRP A 218 -5.04 18.39 -6.79
C TRP A 218 -4.67 19.46 -5.77
N THR A 219 -5.59 19.85 -4.90
CA THR A 219 -5.28 20.71 -3.75
C THR A 219 -4.27 20.04 -2.81
N ALA A 220 -4.41 18.74 -2.59
CA ALA A 220 -3.47 18.00 -1.75
C ALA A 220 -2.12 17.79 -2.44
N ILE A 221 -2.10 17.53 -3.74
CA ILE A 221 -0.87 17.37 -4.52
C ILE A 221 -0.10 18.69 -4.58
N ASP A 222 -0.76 19.84 -4.78
CA ASP A 222 -0.11 21.16 -4.73
C ASP A 222 0.51 21.44 -3.36
N TRP A 223 -0.20 21.11 -2.29
CA TRP A 223 0.35 21.20 -0.93
C TRP A 223 1.58 20.30 -0.71
N LEU A 224 1.59 19.10 -1.27
CA LEU A 224 2.76 18.21 -1.21
C LEU A 224 3.94 18.75 -2.01
N GLU A 225 3.69 19.30 -3.20
CA GLU A 225 4.71 19.94 -4.05
C GLU A 225 5.36 21.10 -3.30
N GLU A 226 4.55 21.97 -2.66
CA GLU A 226 5.04 23.08 -1.85
C GLU A 226 5.79 22.59 -0.60
N ARG A 227 5.26 21.58 0.11
CA ARG A 227 5.89 21.00 1.29
C ARG A 227 7.29 20.43 1.02
N LEU A 228 7.49 19.84 -0.14
CA LEU A 228 8.75 19.22 -0.55
C LEU A 228 9.74 20.20 -1.22
N ALA A 229 9.37 21.47 -1.37
CA ALA A 229 10.24 22.48 -1.98
C ALA A 229 11.52 22.73 -1.17
N ASP A 230 11.46 22.59 0.16
CA ASP A 230 12.56 22.83 1.10
C ASP A 230 12.92 21.61 1.97
N ARG A 231 12.27 20.45 1.75
CA ARG A 231 12.44 19.23 2.55
C ARG A 231 12.84 18.05 1.67
N ARG A 232 13.71 17.17 2.20
CA ARG A 232 14.03 15.91 1.52
C ARG A 232 12.89 14.91 1.61
N TYR A 233 12.29 14.75 2.80
CA TYR A 233 11.19 13.85 3.11
C TYR A 233 9.99 14.62 3.67
N LEU A 234 8.86 13.97 3.81
CA LEU A 234 7.66 14.60 4.35
C LEU A 234 7.87 15.16 5.77
N MET A 235 8.75 14.53 6.56
CA MET A 235 9.12 14.95 7.91
C MET A 235 10.51 15.62 7.96
N GLY A 236 10.86 16.46 6.99
CA GLY A 236 12.14 17.15 6.91
C GLY A 236 13.24 16.25 6.37
N ASP A 237 14.26 15.96 7.18
CA ASP A 237 15.42 15.15 6.78
C ASP A 237 15.32 13.69 7.22
N ARG A 238 14.21 13.30 7.84
CA ARG A 238 13.98 11.94 8.34
C ARG A 238 12.98 11.18 7.48
N LEU A 239 13.40 10.00 7.01
CA LEU A 239 12.54 9.02 6.37
C LEU A 239 11.61 8.41 7.40
N THR A 240 10.30 8.41 7.13
CA THR A 240 9.26 7.93 8.03
C THR A 240 8.21 7.08 7.31
N GLU A 241 7.30 6.48 8.07
CA GLU A 241 6.14 5.78 7.55
C GLU A 241 5.29 6.64 6.59
N ALA A 242 5.25 7.97 6.81
CA ALA A 242 4.53 8.89 5.92
C ALA A 242 5.05 8.83 4.48
N ASP A 243 6.37 8.71 4.31
CA ASP A 243 7.02 8.62 3.01
C ASP A 243 6.69 7.30 2.31
N VAL A 244 6.70 6.19 3.05
CA VAL A 244 6.29 4.87 2.53
C VAL A 244 4.86 4.93 2.00
N ARG A 245 3.95 5.55 2.75
CA ARG A 245 2.53 5.65 2.39
C ARG A 245 2.27 6.52 1.17
N LEU A 246 3.03 7.59 0.99
CA LEU A 246 2.90 8.44 -0.19
C LEU A 246 3.55 7.80 -1.42
N PHE A 247 4.75 7.22 -1.26
CA PHE A 247 5.51 6.63 -2.35
C PHE A 247 4.70 5.63 -3.18
N THR A 248 3.97 4.73 -2.53
CA THR A 248 3.22 3.68 -3.23
C THR A 248 2.15 4.24 -4.18
N THR A 249 1.65 5.45 -3.94
CA THR A 249 0.77 6.16 -4.88
C THR A 249 1.58 6.86 -5.95
N LEU A 250 2.66 7.57 -5.60
CA LEU A 250 3.45 8.34 -6.56
C LEU A 250 4.10 7.45 -7.63
N VAL A 251 4.66 6.30 -7.25
CA VAL A 251 5.29 5.38 -8.20
C VAL A 251 4.31 4.83 -9.25
N ARG A 252 3.01 4.86 -8.96
CA ARG A 252 1.92 4.44 -9.86
C ARG A 252 1.27 5.59 -10.61
N PHE A 253 1.66 6.83 -10.31
CA PHE A 253 0.87 7.99 -10.73
C PHE A 253 0.81 8.12 -12.26
N ASP A 254 1.94 8.21 -12.92
CA ASP A 254 2.00 8.39 -14.38
C ASP A 254 1.64 7.09 -15.14
N ALA A 255 2.02 5.93 -14.58
CA ALA A 255 1.73 4.64 -15.20
C ALA A 255 0.25 4.24 -15.16
N VAL A 256 -0.49 4.70 -14.14
CA VAL A 256 -1.86 4.29 -13.89
C VAL A 256 -2.79 5.48 -13.65
N TYR A 257 -2.60 6.21 -12.56
CA TYR A 257 -3.63 7.13 -12.07
C TYR A 257 -3.88 8.32 -12.99
N HIS A 258 -2.84 8.82 -13.63
CA HIS A 258 -2.96 9.91 -14.62
C HIS A 258 -3.90 9.54 -15.77
N GLY A 259 -3.70 8.39 -16.39
CA GLY A 259 -4.51 7.94 -17.52
C GLY A 259 -5.77 7.18 -17.10
N HIS A 260 -5.59 6.06 -16.43
CA HIS A 260 -6.65 5.11 -16.11
C HIS A 260 -7.71 5.69 -15.16
N PHE A 261 -7.27 6.44 -14.14
CA PHE A 261 -8.15 7.09 -13.18
C PHE A 261 -8.45 8.56 -13.49
N LYS A 262 -7.93 9.08 -14.61
CA LYS A 262 -8.17 10.46 -15.07
C LYS A 262 -7.68 11.54 -14.10
N CYS A 263 -6.66 11.24 -13.28
CA CYS A 263 -6.01 12.22 -12.40
C CYS A 263 -5.02 13.06 -13.22
N ASN A 264 -5.48 13.73 -14.28
CA ASN A 264 -4.67 14.13 -15.43
C ASN A 264 -4.42 15.63 -15.59
N ARG A 265 -4.40 16.42 -14.51
CA ARG A 265 -3.96 17.83 -14.60
C ARG A 265 -2.49 17.90 -15.00
N ASN A 266 -1.64 17.23 -14.27
CA ASN A 266 -0.21 17.10 -14.52
C ASN A 266 0.22 15.64 -14.40
N LYS A 267 1.30 15.29 -15.09
CA LYS A 267 2.08 14.10 -14.77
C LYS A 267 2.94 14.36 -13.54
N LEU A 268 3.31 13.31 -12.83
CA LEU A 268 4.27 13.42 -11.71
C LEU A 268 5.60 14.01 -12.21
N THR A 269 6.03 13.61 -13.41
CA THR A 269 7.26 14.10 -14.07
C THR A 269 7.26 15.61 -14.35
N GLU A 270 6.10 16.26 -14.33
CA GLU A 270 5.93 17.71 -14.53
C GLU A 270 5.95 18.51 -13.21
N MET A 271 6.06 17.82 -12.05
CA MET A 271 6.05 18.41 -10.72
C MET A 271 7.45 18.24 -10.07
N PRO A 272 8.32 19.26 -10.15
CA PRO A 272 9.75 19.09 -9.88
C PRO A 272 10.10 18.59 -8.49
N HIS A 273 9.39 19.03 -7.45
CA HIS A 273 9.69 18.61 -6.08
C HIS A 273 9.15 17.21 -5.79
N LEU A 274 7.92 16.90 -6.18
CA LEU A 274 7.33 15.56 -6.05
C LEU A 274 8.06 14.54 -6.93
N TRP A 275 8.45 14.92 -8.14
CA TRP A 275 9.20 14.04 -9.02
C TRP A 275 10.60 13.74 -8.45
N GLY A 276 11.32 14.77 -7.99
CA GLY A 276 12.59 14.61 -7.32
C GLY A 276 12.48 13.69 -6.09
N TYR A 277 11.47 13.92 -5.25
CA TYR A 277 11.18 13.12 -4.08
C TYR A 277 10.85 11.66 -4.42
N ALA A 278 9.99 11.42 -5.38
CA ALA A 278 9.61 10.05 -5.78
C ALA A 278 10.81 9.26 -6.31
N ARG A 279 11.72 9.89 -7.07
CA ARG A 279 12.95 9.26 -7.54
C ARG A 279 13.94 9.00 -6.41
N ASP A 280 14.09 9.94 -5.48
CA ASP A 280 14.98 9.78 -4.31
C ASP A 280 14.54 8.57 -3.47
N LEU A 281 13.24 8.43 -3.23
CA LEU A 281 12.70 7.25 -2.57
C LEU A 281 12.87 5.97 -3.41
N PHE A 282 12.58 6.02 -4.71
CA PHE A 282 12.75 4.87 -5.61
C PHE A 282 14.19 4.32 -5.56
N GLN A 283 15.18 5.22 -5.50
CA GLN A 283 16.61 4.86 -5.43
C GLN A 283 17.07 4.54 -4.01
N THR A 284 16.21 4.69 -3.00
CA THR A 284 16.51 4.27 -1.63
C THR A 284 16.34 2.75 -1.51
N PRO A 285 17.36 2.00 -1.03
CA PRO A 285 17.26 0.56 -0.83
C PRO A 285 16.02 0.19 -0.02
N GLY A 286 15.28 -0.82 -0.46
CA GLY A 286 14.04 -1.27 0.16
C GLY A 286 12.76 -0.67 -0.45
N PHE A 287 12.85 0.34 -1.34
CA PHE A 287 11.68 0.93 -2.01
C PHE A 287 11.43 0.36 -3.40
N ALA A 288 12.45 0.39 -4.27
CA ALA A 288 12.30 -0.04 -5.66
C ALA A 288 12.37 -1.54 -5.86
N ASP A 289 13.00 -2.27 -4.94
CA ASP A 289 13.33 -3.69 -5.09
C ASP A 289 12.11 -4.55 -5.48
N GLU A 290 10.93 -4.11 -5.06
CA GLU A 290 9.66 -4.81 -5.29
C GLU A 290 8.68 -4.01 -6.18
N VAL A 291 9.15 -2.96 -6.85
CA VAL A 291 8.37 -2.25 -7.87
C VAL A 291 8.42 -3.04 -9.17
N ASP A 292 7.27 -3.50 -9.62
CA ASP A 292 7.10 -4.18 -10.90
C ASP A 292 6.02 -3.44 -11.71
N PHE A 293 6.46 -2.59 -12.63
CA PHE A 293 5.54 -1.77 -13.43
C PHE A 293 4.68 -2.61 -14.38
N GLU A 294 5.16 -3.76 -14.86
CA GLU A 294 4.34 -4.65 -15.67
C GLU A 294 3.19 -5.22 -14.87
N GLN A 295 3.46 -5.74 -13.66
CA GLN A 295 2.41 -6.23 -12.76
C GLN A 295 1.46 -5.11 -12.32
N ILE A 296 1.99 -3.91 -12.03
CA ILE A 296 1.18 -2.75 -11.68
C ILE A 296 0.21 -2.41 -12.82
N LYS A 297 0.70 -2.17 -14.03
CA LYS A 297 -0.15 -1.84 -15.18
C LYS A 297 -1.13 -2.97 -15.48
N ARG A 298 -0.66 -4.21 -15.50
CA ARG A 298 -1.52 -5.37 -15.79
C ARG A 298 -2.66 -5.49 -14.79
N HIS A 299 -2.41 -5.28 -13.49
CA HIS A 299 -3.46 -5.31 -12.47
C HIS A 299 -4.56 -4.30 -12.79
N TYR A 300 -4.20 -3.02 -12.87
CA TYR A 300 -5.19 -1.96 -13.02
C TYR A 300 -5.95 -2.05 -14.35
N TYR A 301 -5.26 -2.27 -15.45
CA TYR A 301 -5.89 -2.23 -16.75
C TYR A 301 -6.63 -3.52 -17.12
N VAL A 302 -6.27 -4.66 -16.55
CA VAL A 302 -6.96 -5.94 -16.82
C VAL A 302 -8.10 -6.19 -15.84
N VAL A 303 -7.96 -5.81 -14.56
CA VAL A 303 -8.96 -6.13 -13.53
C VAL A 303 -10.14 -5.14 -13.52
N HIS A 304 -9.90 -3.86 -13.79
CA HIS A 304 -10.96 -2.83 -13.74
C HIS A 304 -11.75 -2.75 -15.05
N THR A 305 -12.50 -3.77 -15.35
CA THR A 305 -13.24 -3.89 -16.62
C THR A 305 -14.42 -2.93 -16.76
N ASP A 306 -14.90 -2.36 -15.65
CA ASP A 306 -15.92 -1.32 -15.61
C ASP A 306 -15.44 0.03 -16.17
N ILE A 307 -14.14 0.32 -16.09
CA ILE A 307 -13.54 1.55 -16.64
C ILE A 307 -12.57 1.30 -17.79
N ASN A 308 -12.15 0.06 -18.02
CA ASN A 308 -11.30 -0.38 -19.14
C ASN A 308 -11.82 -1.71 -19.73
N PRO A 309 -12.99 -1.71 -20.40
CA PRO A 309 -13.64 -2.95 -20.86
C PRO A 309 -12.84 -3.72 -21.91
N THR A 310 -11.91 -3.08 -22.62
CA THR A 310 -11.04 -3.74 -23.61
C THR A 310 -9.85 -4.44 -22.96
N GLN A 311 -9.59 -4.22 -21.67
CA GLN A 311 -8.43 -4.74 -20.93
C GLN A 311 -7.08 -4.43 -21.60
N SER A 312 -7.02 -3.36 -22.42
CA SER A 312 -5.79 -2.93 -23.08
C SER A 312 -4.83 -2.33 -22.04
N VAL A 313 -3.63 -2.88 -21.98
CA VAL A 313 -2.55 -2.40 -21.09
C VAL A 313 -1.68 -1.42 -21.88
N PRO A 314 -1.45 -0.19 -21.41
CA PRO A 314 -0.64 0.79 -22.13
C PRO A 314 0.85 0.42 -22.15
N ALA A 315 1.53 0.75 -23.24
CA ALA A 315 2.96 0.52 -23.40
C ALA A 315 3.80 1.48 -22.50
N GLY A 316 3.38 2.73 -22.40
CA GLY A 316 4.06 3.76 -21.58
C GLY A 316 3.49 3.89 -20.17
N PRO A 317 4.02 4.86 -19.39
CA PRO A 317 5.16 5.74 -19.72
C PRO A 317 6.51 5.00 -19.73
N ASP A 318 7.61 5.72 -20.01
CA ASP A 318 8.97 5.21 -19.82
C ASP A 318 9.32 5.29 -18.33
N GLU A 319 9.26 4.15 -17.67
CA GLU A 319 9.52 4.04 -16.23
C GLU A 319 11.01 4.12 -15.87
N SER A 320 11.94 3.97 -16.83
CA SER A 320 13.39 4.09 -16.60
C SER A 320 13.81 5.47 -16.10
N ALA A 321 12.94 6.48 -16.27
CA ALA A 321 13.13 7.82 -15.72
C ALA A 321 13.28 7.85 -14.18
N PHE A 322 12.76 6.85 -13.45
CA PHE A 322 12.97 6.71 -12.02
C PHE A 322 14.42 6.38 -11.65
N GLU A 323 15.15 5.73 -12.54
CA GLU A 323 16.54 5.29 -12.32
C GLU A 323 17.59 6.40 -12.59
N VAL A 324 17.16 7.53 -13.17
CA VAL A 324 18.06 8.62 -13.53
C VAL A 324 18.62 9.29 -12.26
N GLN A 325 19.93 9.21 -12.06
CA GLN A 325 20.66 9.77 -10.91
C GLN A 325 21.09 11.24 -11.09
N GLN A 326 20.30 12.03 -11.81
CA GLN A 326 20.60 13.47 -11.99
C GLN A 326 19.63 14.29 -11.12
N TRP A 327 20.17 14.92 -10.10
CA TRP A 327 19.43 15.72 -9.13
C TRP A 327 19.48 17.23 -9.43
N GLY A 328 20.14 17.62 -10.52
CA GLY A 328 20.36 19.03 -10.88
C GLY A 328 21.15 19.76 -9.79
N THR A 329 20.58 20.83 -9.25
CA THR A 329 21.17 21.61 -8.15
C THR A 329 20.60 21.21 -6.77
N ASP A 330 19.71 20.23 -6.70
CA ASP A 330 19.12 19.81 -5.43
C ASP A 330 20.05 18.86 -4.67
N THR A 331 20.88 19.44 -3.82
CA THR A 331 21.86 18.71 -3.00
C THR A 331 21.23 17.91 -1.84
N ARG A 332 19.91 18.02 -1.63
CA ARG A 332 19.17 17.27 -0.61
C ARG A 332 18.83 15.85 -1.07
N ARG A 333 18.87 15.60 -2.38
CA ARG A 333 18.44 14.36 -3.01
C ARG A 333 19.61 13.46 -3.34
N GLY A 334 19.32 12.16 -3.43
CA GLY A 334 20.30 11.14 -3.76
C GLY A 334 21.04 10.59 -2.54
N HIS A 335 21.70 9.45 -2.76
CA HIS A 335 22.57 8.81 -1.78
C HIS A 335 24.01 9.11 -2.17
N ALA A 336 24.77 9.68 -1.24
CA ALA A 336 26.21 9.92 -1.40
C ALA A 336 26.99 8.60 -1.32
#